data_925e2d031b1c53a9cd36d64348005388
#
_entry.id   925e2d031b1c53a9cd36d64348005388
#
_cell.length_a   1.000
_cell.length_b   1.000
_cell.length_c   1.000
_cell.angle_alpha   90.00
_cell.angle_beta   90.00
_cell.angle_gamma   90.00
#
_symmetry.space_group_name_H-M   'P 1'
#
loop_
_entity.id
_entity.type
_entity.pdbx_description
1 polymer ?
#
loop_
_entity_poly.entity_id
_entity_poly.type
_entity_poly.pdbx_seq_one_letter_code
_entity_poly.pdbx_strand_id
1 'polypeptide(L)'
;HDRFQEMTGIERKDLLSAPDYELVMEEVAEQLEAWEVSRIYVWGPDKYVIQRDLLEYRKDASKRTKKIVNRILRMIKDIEDIYSAKLDLQSAGIGSLKILCGLGTEVSHNALDDAVDLKNIIKHIDLEGCSEHMLRIMKKYTAEKEVYYRQRRFREKWEDVSEEIQEKTLGLLKELGKVDTVEARALRDDLMVMCTGEAISFPTLEEYI
;
A
#
# COMPACT_ATOMS: atom_id res chain seq x y z
N HIS A 1 5.58 12.31 -13.60
CA HIS A 1 4.40 12.48 -14.46
C HIS A 1 4.07 11.19 -15.20
N ASP A 2 5.04 10.60 -15.86
CA ASP A 2 4.85 9.41 -16.71
C ASP A 2 4.35 8.20 -15.87
N ARG A 3 4.95 7.97 -14.70
CA ARG A 3 4.55 6.88 -13.79
C ARG A 3 3.10 6.99 -13.29
N PHE A 4 2.61 8.21 -13.06
CA PHE A 4 1.21 8.42 -12.65
C PHE A 4 0.25 8.05 -13.78
N GLN A 5 0.56 8.48 -15.01
CA GLN A 5 -0.24 8.16 -16.19
C GLN A 5 -0.21 6.66 -16.50
N GLU A 6 0.95 6.01 -16.39
CA GLU A 6 1.10 4.56 -16.57
C GLU A 6 0.24 3.77 -15.56
N MET A 7 0.20 4.20 -14.30
CA MET A 7 -0.55 3.52 -13.25
C MET A 7 -2.06 3.74 -13.32
N THR A 8 -2.50 4.95 -13.66
CA THR A 8 -3.92 5.35 -13.54
C THR A 8 -4.65 5.47 -14.88
N GLY A 9 -3.91 5.53 -16.00
CA GLY A 9 -4.45 5.85 -17.31
C GLY A 9 -4.90 7.31 -17.46
N ILE A 10 -4.74 8.17 -16.44
CA ILE A 10 -5.21 9.56 -16.44
C ILE A 10 -4.17 10.43 -17.17
N GLU A 11 -4.56 11.03 -18.28
CA GLU A 11 -3.71 11.93 -19.05
C GLU A 11 -3.75 13.36 -18.50
N ARG A 12 -2.74 14.15 -18.84
CA ARG A 12 -2.69 15.57 -18.46
C ARG A 12 -3.90 16.37 -18.94
N LYS A 13 -4.44 16.04 -20.12
CA LYS A 13 -5.63 16.71 -20.67
C LYS A 13 -6.86 16.47 -19.77
N ASP A 14 -6.98 15.27 -19.19
CA ASP A 14 -8.10 14.91 -18.30
C ASP A 14 -8.04 15.75 -17.02
N LEU A 15 -6.83 15.93 -16.45
CA LEU A 15 -6.63 16.77 -15.27
C LEU A 15 -6.94 18.25 -15.55
N LEU A 16 -6.61 18.74 -16.75
CA LEU A 16 -6.87 20.14 -17.12
C LEU A 16 -8.36 20.43 -17.41
N SER A 17 -9.12 19.41 -17.79
CA SER A 17 -10.56 19.49 -18.05
C SER A 17 -11.40 19.01 -16.86
N ALA A 18 -10.78 18.55 -15.79
CA ALA A 18 -11.50 18.08 -14.61
C ALA A 18 -12.30 19.23 -13.98
N PRO A 19 -13.51 18.95 -13.47
CA PRO A 19 -14.31 19.94 -12.78
C PRO A 19 -13.67 20.39 -11.46
N ASP A 20 -14.09 21.54 -10.98
CA ASP A 20 -13.62 22.08 -9.71
C ASP A 20 -13.95 21.14 -8.54
N TYR A 21 -13.05 21.09 -7.57
CA TYR A 21 -13.19 20.27 -6.36
C TYR A 21 -14.53 20.50 -5.63
N GLU A 22 -14.99 21.74 -5.53
CA GLU A 22 -16.24 22.06 -4.85
C GLU A 22 -17.45 21.47 -5.56
N LEU A 23 -17.47 21.57 -6.89
CA LEU A 23 -18.52 20.98 -7.72
C LEU A 23 -18.55 19.45 -7.57
N VAL A 24 -17.37 18.80 -7.65
CA VAL A 24 -17.27 17.34 -7.48
C VAL A 24 -17.78 16.91 -6.10
N MET A 25 -17.43 17.63 -5.02
CA MET A 25 -17.90 17.27 -3.69
C MET A 25 -19.40 17.46 -3.51
N GLU A 26 -20.00 18.44 -4.18
CA GLU A 26 -21.45 18.63 -4.19
C GLU A 26 -22.13 17.49 -4.94
N GLU A 27 -21.66 17.12 -6.12
CA GLU A 27 -22.19 15.99 -6.90
C GLU A 27 -22.07 14.66 -6.14
N VAL A 28 -20.93 14.40 -5.50
CA VAL A 28 -20.75 13.22 -4.65
C VAL A 28 -21.77 13.21 -3.51
N ALA A 29 -21.99 14.35 -2.84
CA ALA A 29 -22.95 14.42 -1.75
C ALA A 29 -24.40 14.17 -2.23
N GLU A 30 -24.78 14.71 -3.38
CA GLU A 30 -26.09 14.50 -3.99
C GLU A 30 -26.31 13.02 -4.36
N GLN A 31 -25.30 12.36 -4.92
CA GLN A 31 -25.35 10.92 -5.23
C GLN A 31 -25.49 10.07 -3.98
N LEU A 32 -24.69 10.34 -2.95
CA LEU A 32 -24.76 9.62 -1.67
C LEU A 32 -26.14 9.77 -1.00
N GLU A 33 -26.76 10.94 -1.14
CA GLU A 33 -28.10 11.21 -0.63
C GLU A 33 -29.17 10.51 -1.47
N ALA A 34 -29.09 10.59 -2.80
CA ALA A 34 -30.01 9.93 -3.71
C ALA A 34 -30.02 8.40 -3.56
N TRP A 35 -28.87 7.81 -3.22
CA TRP A 35 -28.72 6.38 -2.95
C TRP A 35 -28.92 5.99 -1.48
N GLU A 36 -29.31 6.93 -0.63
CA GLU A 36 -29.53 6.73 0.81
C GLU A 36 -28.30 6.07 1.51
N VAL A 37 -27.08 6.42 1.06
CA VAL A 37 -25.84 5.84 1.60
C VAL A 37 -25.63 6.27 3.05
N SER A 38 -25.56 5.32 3.96
CA SER A 38 -25.30 5.57 5.38
C SER A 38 -23.85 5.31 5.79
N ARG A 39 -23.10 4.50 5.03
CA ARG A 39 -21.71 4.14 5.28
C ARG A 39 -20.94 4.00 3.98
N ILE A 40 -19.66 4.39 4.01
CA ILE A 40 -18.70 4.21 2.94
C ILE A 40 -17.58 3.35 3.50
N TYR A 41 -17.37 2.19 2.92
CA TYR A 41 -16.28 1.31 3.35
C TYR A 41 -15.09 1.51 2.43
N VAL A 42 -13.91 1.66 3.03
CA VAL A 42 -12.63 1.84 2.33
C VAL A 42 -11.62 0.84 2.85
N TRP A 43 -10.58 0.60 2.09
CA TRP A 43 -9.45 -0.22 2.45
C TRP A 43 -8.19 0.64 2.48
N GLY A 44 -7.71 0.92 3.67
CA GLY A 44 -6.51 1.75 3.88
C GLY A 44 -6.78 3.23 4.16
N PRO A 45 -5.81 4.11 3.87
CA PRO A 45 -5.76 5.45 4.42
C PRO A 45 -6.65 6.50 3.73
N ASP A 46 -7.63 6.12 2.89
CA ASP A 46 -8.45 7.06 2.12
C ASP A 46 -9.06 8.17 2.96
N LYS A 47 -9.59 7.82 4.12
CA LYS A 47 -10.15 8.80 5.06
C LYS A 47 -9.12 9.85 5.47
N TYR A 48 -7.90 9.41 5.77
CA TYR A 48 -6.79 10.30 6.14
C TYR A 48 -6.36 11.17 4.96
N VAL A 49 -6.29 10.58 3.77
CA VAL A 49 -5.93 11.31 2.53
C VAL A 49 -6.92 12.44 2.27
N ILE A 50 -8.23 12.16 2.28
CA ILE A 50 -9.29 13.17 2.09
C ILE A 50 -9.24 14.25 3.17
N GLN A 51 -9.02 13.87 4.44
CA GLN A 51 -8.89 14.81 5.54
C GLN A 51 -7.68 15.73 5.39
N ARG A 52 -6.54 15.18 5.00
CA ARG A 52 -5.31 15.92 4.76
C ARG A 52 -5.47 16.86 3.56
N ASP A 53 -6.06 16.38 2.45
CA ASP A 53 -6.33 17.23 1.29
C ASP A 53 -7.16 18.46 1.68
N LEU A 54 -8.25 18.26 2.45
CA LEU A 54 -9.08 19.36 2.93
C LEU A 54 -8.31 20.37 3.80
N LEU A 55 -7.42 19.90 4.66
CA LEU A 55 -6.69 20.75 5.63
C LEU A 55 -5.48 21.46 5.01
N GLU A 56 -4.79 20.82 4.08
CA GLU A 56 -3.52 21.31 3.55
C GLU A 56 -3.67 22.01 2.20
N TYR A 57 -4.47 21.45 1.29
CA TYR A 57 -4.57 21.89 -0.09
C TYR A 57 -5.86 22.65 -0.41
N ARG A 58 -6.92 22.48 0.40
CA ARG A 58 -8.25 23.08 0.19
C ARG A 58 -8.64 24.06 1.30
N LYS A 59 -7.65 24.77 1.83
CA LYS A 59 -7.88 25.74 2.92
C LYS A 59 -8.89 26.83 2.56
N ASP A 60 -8.91 27.22 1.28
CA ASP A 60 -9.77 28.27 0.73
C ASP A 60 -11.14 27.76 0.27
N ALA A 61 -11.39 26.44 0.35
CA ALA A 61 -12.69 25.88 0.01
C ALA A 61 -13.81 26.53 0.83
N SER A 62 -14.99 26.67 0.22
CA SER A 62 -16.15 27.29 0.84
C SER A 62 -16.57 26.61 2.15
N LYS A 63 -17.25 27.31 3.01
CA LYS A 63 -17.82 26.72 4.24
C LYS A 63 -18.79 25.57 3.93
N ARG A 64 -19.51 25.67 2.80
CA ARG A 64 -20.44 24.62 2.33
C ARG A 64 -19.66 23.36 1.98
N THR A 65 -18.62 23.46 1.16
CA THR A 65 -17.78 22.33 0.76
C THR A 65 -17.11 21.67 1.97
N LYS A 66 -16.54 22.45 2.88
CA LYS A 66 -15.98 21.93 4.14
C LYS A 66 -17.00 21.13 4.96
N LYS A 67 -18.25 21.61 5.02
CA LYS A 67 -19.33 20.89 5.71
C LYS A 67 -19.68 19.58 5.03
N ILE A 68 -19.75 19.57 3.70
CA ILE A 68 -19.99 18.38 2.87
C ILE A 68 -18.90 17.34 3.11
N VAL A 69 -17.63 17.71 2.93
CA VAL A 69 -16.49 16.81 3.10
C VAL A 69 -16.45 16.25 4.52
N ASN A 70 -16.68 17.06 5.54
CA ASN A 70 -16.74 16.57 6.91
C ASN A 70 -17.92 15.61 7.17
N ARG A 71 -19.05 15.75 6.45
CA ARG A 71 -20.15 14.77 6.48
C ARG A 71 -19.68 13.45 5.87
N ILE A 72 -19.06 13.47 4.69
CA ILE A 72 -18.52 12.29 3.99
C ILE A 72 -17.48 11.59 4.88
N LEU A 73 -16.52 12.32 5.46
CA LEU A 73 -15.51 11.77 6.37
C LEU A 73 -16.10 11.01 7.58
N ARG A 74 -17.26 11.43 8.08
CA ARG A 74 -17.97 10.72 9.16
C ARG A 74 -18.63 9.43 8.69
N MET A 75 -18.97 9.33 7.41
CA MET A 75 -19.55 8.12 6.81
C MET A 75 -18.48 7.07 6.49
N ILE A 76 -17.23 7.49 6.24
CA ILE A 76 -16.13 6.60 5.88
C ILE A 76 -15.71 5.75 7.08
N LYS A 77 -15.64 4.44 6.85
CA LYS A 77 -15.12 3.45 7.75
C LYS A 77 -14.05 2.63 7.04
N ASP A 78 -12.82 2.72 7.53
CA ASP A 78 -11.75 1.82 7.14
C ASP A 78 -12.01 0.43 7.71
N ILE A 79 -11.93 -0.58 6.87
CA ILE A 79 -12.19 -1.97 7.23
C ILE A 79 -10.95 -2.85 7.11
N GLU A 80 -9.81 -2.28 6.70
CA GLU A 80 -8.55 -3.00 6.54
C GLU A 80 -8.16 -3.75 7.81
N ASP A 81 -8.15 -3.07 8.95
CA ASP A 81 -7.78 -3.67 10.24
C ASP A 81 -8.67 -4.87 10.60
N ILE A 82 -9.97 -4.77 10.33
CA ILE A 82 -10.95 -5.81 10.68
C ILE A 82 -10.70 -7.07 9.86
N TYR A 83 -10.51 -6.92 8.55
CA TYR A 83 -10.34 -8.06 7.66
C TYR A 83 -8.92 -8.62 7.70
N SER A 84 -7.91 -7.79 7.88
CA SER A 84 -6.53 -8.25 8.11
C SER A 84 -6.45 -9.09 9.39
N ALA A 85 -7.14 -8.68 10.46
CA ALA A 85 -7.22 -9.48 11.68
C ALA A 85 -7.96 -10.82 11.49
N LYS A 86 -9.07 -10.84 10.70
CA LYS A 86 -9.77 -12.10 10.35
C LYS A 86 -8.87 -13.09 9.60
N LEU A 87 -7.95 -12.60 8.79
CA LEU A 87 -7.04 -13.41 7.99
C LEU A 87 -5.71 -13.70 8.69
N ASP A 88 -5.51 -13.20 9.90
CA ASP A 88 -4.23 -13.27 10.62
C ASP A 88 -3.07 -12.77 9.74
N LEU A 89 -3.31 -11.68 9.01
CA LEU A 89 -2.35 -11.03 8.13
C LEU A 89 -2.07 -9.62 8.63
N GLN A 90 -0.84 -9.16 8.43
CA GLN A 90 -0.55 -7.74 8.39
C GLN A 90 -1.16 -7.18 7.09
N SER A 91 -1.42 -5.86 7.07
CA SER A 91 -2.03 -5.16 5.93
C SER A 91 -1.62 -5.73 4.56
N ALA A 92 -2.59 -6.15 3.77
CA ALA A 92 -2.41 -6.61 2.40
C ALA A 92 -3.18 -5.70 1.45
N GLY A 93 -2.59 -5.31 0.31
CA GLY A 93 -3.27 -4.53 -0.71
C GLY A 93 -4.40 -5.33 -1.38
N ILE A 94 -5.35 -4.62 -2.01
CA ILE A 94 -6.52 -5.20 -2.70
C ILE A 94 -6.11 -6.28 -3.71
N GLY A 95 -5.05 -6.02 -4.51
CA GLY A 95 -4.55 -7.01 -5.48
C GLY A 95 -4.10 -8.32 -4.82
N SER A 96 -3.36 -8.23 -3.71
CA SER A 96 -2.94 -9.42 -2.96
C SER A 96 -4.12 -10.19 -2.35
N LEU A 97 -5.13 -9.47 -1.85
CA LEU A 97 -6.35 -10.08 -1.32
C LEU A 97 -7.18 -10.76 -2.41
N LYS A 98 -7.24 -10.15 -3.60
CA LYS A 98 -7.92 -10.71 -4.78
C LYS A 98 -7.32 -12.08 -5.13
N ILE A 99 -5.99 -12.16 -5.18
CA ILE A 99 -5.27 -13.41 -5.43
C ILE A 99 -5.52 -14.42 -4.30
N LEU A 100 -5.42 -13.99 -3.06
CA LEU A 100 -5.66 -14.83 -1.87
C LEU A 100 -7.07 -15.45 -1.86
N CYS A 101 -8.05 -14.71 -2.36
CA CYS A 101 -9.44 -15.17 -2.49
C CYS A 101 -9.69 -15.97 -3.77
N GLY A 102 -8.70 -16.17 -4.65
CA GLY A 102 -8.88 -16.85 -5.93
C GLY A 102 -9.75 -16.09 -6.93
N LEU A 103 -9.86 -14.76 -6.78
CA LEU A 103 -10.69 -13.88 -7.62
C LEU A 103 -9.96 -13.33 -8.86
N GLY A 104 -8.74 -13.78 -9.12
CA GLY A 104 -7.90 -13.37 -10.25
C GLY A 104 -6.65 -12.62 -9.82
N THR A 105 -5.78 -12.33 -10.80
CA THR A 105 -4.47 -11.69 -10.59
C THR A 105 -4.39 -10.28 -11.14
N GLU A 106 -5.32 -9.90 -12.01
CA GLU A 106 -5.30 -8.59 -12.66
C GLU A 106 -5.71 -7.47 -11.69
N VAL A 107 -4.90 -6.40 -11.67
CA VAL A 107 -5.16 -5.17 -10.91
C VAL A 107 -5.19 -4.03 -11.90
N SER A 108 -6.34 -3.36 -12.03
CA SER A 108 -6.52 -2.32 -13.05
C SER A 108 -6.03 -0.94 -12.60
N HIS A 109 -5.88 -0.71 -11.29
CA HIS A 109 -5.66 0.61 -10.70
C HIS A 109 -6.71 1.67 -11.11
N ASN A 110 -7.89 1.21 -11.49
CA ASN A 110 -9.06 2.05 -11.75
C ASN A 110 -9.94 2.06 -10.49
N ALA A 111 -10.34 3.22 -10.03
CA ALA A 111 -11.07 3.37 -8.77
C ALA A 111 -12.39 2.58 -8.72
N LEU A 112 -13.09 2.44 -9.85
CA LEU A 112 -14.33 1.66 -9.93
C LEU A 112 -14.04 0.16 -9.83
N ASP A 113 -13.05 -0.31 -10.55
CA ASP A 113 -12.66 -1.73 -10.53
C ASP A 113 -12.14 -2.12 -9.15
N ASP A 114 -11.31 -1.27 -8.52
CA ASP A 114 -10.81 -1.47 -7.16
C ASP A 114 -11.98 -1.54 -6.15
N ALA A 115 -13.00 -0.71 -6.29
CA ALA A 115 -14.19 -0.75 -5.44
C ALA A 115 -15.01 -2.04 -5.64
N VAL A 116 -15.14 -2.52 -6.89
CA VAL A 116 -15.79 -3.80 -7.23
C VAL A 116 -15.00 -4.97 -6.68
N ASP A 117 -13.68 -4.95 -6.85
CA ASP A 117 -12.79 -5.98 -6.32
C ASP A 117 -12.88 -6.04 -4.79
N LEU A 118 -12.82 -4.90 -4.11
CA LEU A 118 -12.97 -4.84 -2.65
C LEU A 118 -14.31 -5.43 -2.18
N LYS A 119 -15.41 -5.08 -2.85
CA LYS A 119 -16.74 -5.65 -2.58
C LYS A 119 -16.73 -7.19 -2.70
N ASN A 120 -16.13 -7.72 -3.77
CA ASN A 120 -16.08 -9.15 -4.04
C ASN A 120 -15.19 -9.88 -3.02
N ILE A 121 -14.04 -9.29 -2.67
CA ILE A 121 -13.12 -9.81 -1.65
C ILE A 121 -13.84 -9.92 -0.30
N ILE A 122 -14.48 -8.84 0.17
CA ILE A 122 -15.21 -8.84 1.44
C ILE A 122 -16.29 -9.90 1.45
N LYS A 123 -17.07 -10.00 0.39
CA LYS A 123 -18.12 -11.00 0.26
C LYS A 123 -17.54 -12.42 0.31
N HIS A 124 -16.44 -12.66 -0.38
CA HIS A 124 -15.75 -13.95 -0.37
C HIS A 124 -15.25 -14.31 1.03
N ILE A 125 -14.53 -13.41 1.71
CA ILE A 125 -14.00 -13.64 3.05
C ILE A 125 -15.13 -13.92 4.07
N ASP A 126 -16.25 -13.23 3.95
CA ASP A 126 -17.39 -13.40 4.87
C ASP A 126 -18.13 -14.72 4.65
N LEU A 127 -18.20 -15.24 3.42
CA LEU A 127 -18.96 -16.44 3.07
C LEU A 127 -18.10 -17.71 3.02
N GLU A 128 -16.92 -17.63 2.45
CA GLU A 128 -16.10 -18.79 2.08
C GLU A 128 -14.79 -18.85 2.85
N GLY A 129 -14.29 -17.68 3.32
CA GLY A 129 -12.97 -17.56 3.93
C GLY A 129 -11.84 -17.71 2.88
N CYS A 130 -10.63 -17.97 3.37
CA CYS A 130 -9.46 -18.20 2.54
C CYS A 130 -8.81 -19.55 2.90
N SER A 131 -8.28 -20.26 1.92
CA SER A 131 -7.63 -21.55 2.15
C SER A 131 -6.35 -21.38 2.98
N GLU A 132 -6.03 -22.37 3.84
CA GLU A 132 -4.78 -22.37 4.62
C GLU A 132 -3.53 -22.32 3.74
N HIS A 133 -3.60 -22.91 2.55
CA HIS A 133 -2.50 -22.88 1.59
C HIS A 133 -2.22 -21.43 1.15
N MET A 134 -3.25 -20.71 0.70
CA MET A 134 -3.13 -19.32 0.27
C MET A 134 -2.69 -18.40 1.41
N LEU A 135 -3.18 -18.62 2.63
CA LEU A 135 -2.73 -17.86 3.81
C LEU A 135 -1.23 -18.08 4.09
N ARG A 136 -0.71 -19.29 3.92
CA ARG A 136 0.74 -19.56 4.06
C ARG A 136 1.56 -18.85 2.98
N ILE A 137 1.10 -18.88 1.72
CA ILE A 137 1.74 -18.15 0.61
C ILE A 137 1.80 -16.65 0.95
N MET A 138 0.69 -16.06 1.36
CA MET A 138 0.63 -14.65 1.71
C MET A 138 1.54 -14.27 2.87
N LYS A 139 1.60 -15.08 3.92
CA LYS A 139 2.51 -14.85 5.05
C LYS A 139 3.97 -14.83 4.59
N LYS A 140 4.37 -15.78 3.75
CA LYS A 140 5.73 -15.84 3.19
C LYS A 140 6.04 -14.60 2.33
N TYR A 141 5.16 -14.30 1.38
CA TYR A 141 5.29 -13.13 0.51
C TYR A 141 5.38 -11.82 1.31
N THR A 142 4.51 -11.64 2.31
CA THR A 142 4.53 -10.44 3.16
C THR A 142 5.84 -10.32 3.93
N ALA A 143 6.35 -11.42 4.49
CA ALA A 143 7.62 -11.41 5.21
C ALA A 143 8.81 -11.03 4.31
N GLU A 144 8.88 -11.56 3.09
CA GLU A 144 9.94 -11.22 2.14
C GLU A 144 9.82 -9.78 1.62
N LYS A 145 8.59 -9.30 1.42
CA LYS A 145 8.33 -7.90 1.08
C LYS A 145 8.78 -6.93 2.19
N GLU A 146 8.60 -7.29 3.45
CA GLU A 146 9.12 -6.49 4.59
C GLU A 146 10.64 -6.46 4.60
N VAL A 147 11.29 -7.60 4.33
CA VAL A 147 12.76 -7.67 4.20
C VAL A 147 13.24 -6.74 3.08
N TYR A 148 12.60 -6.81 1.89
CA TYR A 148 12.91 -5.93 0.77
C TYR A 148 12.83 -4.44 1.16
N TYR A 149 11.73 -4.00 1.77
CA TYR A 149 11.58 -2.59 2.15
C TYR A 149 12.55 -2.16 3.25
N ARG A 150 12.91 -3.07 4.19
CA ARG A 150 13.94 -2.80 5.19
C ARG A 150 15.29 -2.59 4.55
N GLN A 151 15.68 -3.47 3.65
CA GLN A 151 16.95 -3.40 2.92
C GLN A 151 17.02 -2.14 2.06
N ARG A 152 15.96 -1.83 1.31
CA ARG A 152 15.88 -0.61 0.50
C ARG A 152 16.02 0.67 1.33
N ARG A 153 15.29 0.78 2.46
CA ARG A 153 15.40 1.94 3.36
C ARG A 153 16.78 2.08 3.99
N PHE A 154 17.43 0.96 4.29
CA PHE A 154 18.81 0.99 4.77
C PHE A 154 19.74 1.54 3.69
N ARG A 155 19.63 1.04 2.48
CA ARG A 155 20.47 1.44 1.35
C ARG A 155 20.33 2.93 1.02
N GLU A 156 19.11 3.44 0.97
CA GLU A 156 18.86 4.87 0.77
C GLU A 156 19.61 5.74 1.79
N LYS A 157 19.70 5.30 3.05
CA LYS A 157 20.47 5.97 4.08
C LYS A 157 21.98 5.70 4.01
N TRP A 158 22.37 4.53 3.53
CA TRP A 158 23.77 4.14 3.41
C TRP A 158 24.50 4.95 2.34
N GLU A 159 23.82 5.34 1.28
CA GLU A 159 24.36 6.21 0.22
C GLU A 159 24.73 7.60 0.74
N ASP A 160 24.09 8.06 1.81
CA ASP A 160 24.37 9.36 2.47
C ASP A 160 25.51 9.27 3.51
N VAL A 161 26.02 8.08 3.83
CA VAL A 161 27.09 7.87 4.82
C VAL A 161 28.45 8.19 4.21
N SER A 162 29.33 8.87 4.95
CA SER A 162 30.67 9.19 4.47
C SER A 162 31.50 7.94 4.12
N GLU A 163 32.34 8.05 3.10
CA GLU A 163 33.21 6.95 2.62
C GLU A 163 34.04 6.33 3.74
N GLU A 164 34.58 7.15 4.66
CA GLU A 164 35.37 6.67 5.81
C GLU A 164 34.56 5.71 6.70
N ILE A 165 33.27 6.01 6.96
CA ILE A 165 32.40 5.16 7.77
C ILE A 165 32.03 3.91 6.98
N GLN A 166 31.75 4.03 5.67
CA GLN A 166 31.46 2.90 4.80
C GLN A 166 32.64 1.90 4.79
N GLU A 167 33.84 2.36 4.57
CA GLU A 167 35.06 1.51 4.59
C GLU A 167 35.27 0.81 5.94
N LYS A 168 35.12 1.54 7.05
CA LYS A 168 35.22 0.96 8.40
C LYS A 168 34.15 -0.13 8.62
N THR A 169 32.95 0.13 8.21
CA THR A 169 31.85 -0.83 8.35
C THR A 169 32.09 -2.09 7.52
N LEU A 170 32.49 -1.95 6.26
CA LEU A 170 32.86 -3.09 5.41
C LEU A 170 34.02 -3.88 5.96
N GLY A 171 34.99 -3.20 6.58
CA GLY A 171 36.08 -3.84 7.31
C GLY A 171 35.58 -4.69 8.49
N LEU A 172 34.69 -4.17 9.31
CA LEU A 172 34.07 -4.90 10.43
C LEU A 172 33.27 -6.11 9.96
N LEU A 173 32.56 -5.99 8.84
CA LEU A 173 31.79 -7.12 8.26
C LEU A 173 32.71 -8.25 7.79
N LYS A 174 33.90 -7.92 7.24
CA LYS A 174 34.94 -8.93 6.91
C LYS A 174 35.47 -9.63 8.17
N GLU A 175 35.67 -8.90 9.26
CA GLU A 175 36.09 -9.51 10.54
C GLU A 175 34.97 -10.39 11.13
N LEU A 176 33.70 -9.95 11.05
CA LEU A 176 32.54 -10.76 11.45
C LEU A 176 32.46 -12.08 10.66
N GLY A 177 32.89 -12.08 9.40
CA GLY A 177 32.99 -13.29 8.58
C GLY A 177 33.96 -14.37 9.10
N LYS A 178 34.84 -14.02 10.06
CA LYS A 178 35.73 -14.97 10.73
C LYS A 178 35.06 -15.68 11.91
N VAL A 179 33.89 -15.20 12.34
CA VAL A 179 33.11 -15.82 13.43
C VAL A 179 32.27 -16.95 12.83
N ASP A 180 32.55 -18.18 13.23
CA ASP A 180 31.93 -19.39 12.66
C ASP A 180 30.65 -19.78 13.43
N THR A 181 29.65 -18.89 13.43
CA THR A 181 28.30 -19.22 13.88
C THR A 181 27.29 -18.95 12.76
N VAL A 182 26.15 -19.64 12.81
CA VAL A 182 25.08 -19.46 11.81
C VAL A 182 24.52 -18.04 11.85
N GLU A 183 24.35 -17.50 13.06
CA GLU A 183 23.81 -16.16 13.28
C GLU A 183 24.78 -15.07 12.77
N ALA A 184 26.07 -15.22 13.00
CA ALA A 184 27.09 -14.27 12.52
C ALA A 184 27.18 -14.27 11.00
N ARG A 185 27.10 -15.45 10.37
CA ARG A 185 27.06 -15.56 8.90
C ARG A 185 25.81 -14.92 8.32
N ALA A 186 24.63 -15.24 8.84
CA ALA A 186 23.37 -14.65 8.38
C ALA A 186 23.36 -13.12 8.51
N LEU A 187 23.81 -12.59 9.66
CA LEU A 187 23.90 -11.14 9.89
C LEU A 187 24.88 -10.48 8.91
N ARG A 188 26.05 -11.08 8.70
CA ARG A 188 27.04 -10.58 7.75
C ARG A 188 26.47 -10.53 6.34
N ASP A 189 25.85 -11.61 5.89
CA ASP A 189 25.34 -11.74 4.52
C ASP A 189 24.22 -10.72 4.27
N ASP A 190 23.30 -10.55 5.21
CA ASP A 190 22.26 -9.51 5.17
C ASP A 190 22.86 -8.09 5.06
N LEU A 191 23.86 -7.78 5.91
CA LEU A 191 24.49 -6.46 5.91
C LEU A 191 25.35 -6.23 4.67
N MET A 192 26.04 -7.27 4.16
CA MET A 192 26.82 -7.16 2.92
C MET A 192 25.93 -6.81 1.73
N VAL A 193 24.81 -7.51 1.54
CA VAL A 193 23.83 -7.20 0.48
C VAL A 193 23.36 -5.74 0.58
N MET A 194 23.05 -5.27 1.79
CA MET A 194 22.60 -3.89 2.01
C MET A 194 23.70 -2.85 1.72
N CYS A 195 24.98 -3.15 2.04
CA CYS A 195 26.08 -2.22 1.86
C CYS A 195 26.69 -2.22 0.45
N THR A 196 26.78 -3.38 -0.20
CA THR A 196 27.44 -3.52 -1.53
C THR A 196 26.53 -3.20 -2.69
N GLY A 197 25.24 -3.19 -2.46
CA GLY A 197 24.27 -2.84 -3.51
C GLY A 197 24.01 -3.93 -4.52
N GLU A 198 24.20 -5.19 -4.15
CA GLU A 198 23.67 -6.28 -4.96
C GLU A 198 22.17 -6.09 -5.19
N ALA A 199 21.69 -6.47 -6.38
CA ALA A 199 20.32 -6.22 -6.79
C ALA A 199 19.33 -6.89 -5.83
N ILE A 200 18.63 -6.05 -5.06
CA ILE A 200 17.54 -6.49 -4.21
C ILE A 200 16.30 -6.52 -5.10
N SER A 201 15.84 -7.70 -5.50
CA SER A 201 14.62 -7.86 -6.27
C SER A 201 13.38 -7.69 -5.38
N PHE A 202 12.38 -7.00 -5.89
CA PHE A 202 11.07 -6.97 -5.25
C PHE A 202 10.40 -8.34 -5.45
N PRO A 203 9.97 -9.02 -4.38
CA PRO A 203 9.28 -10.30 -4.53
C PRO A 203 7.94 -10.10 -5.23
N THR A 204 7.65 -10.91 -6.24
CA THR A 204 6.36 -10.94 -6.91
C THR A 204 5.52 -12.09 -6.36
N LEU A 205 4.21 -11.90 -6.24
CA LEU A 205 3.35 -12.92 -5.66
C LEU A 205 3.25 -14.16 -6.56
N GLU A 206 3.43 -14.00 -7.87
CA GLU A 206 3.46 -15.05 -8.87
C GLU A 206 4.57 -16.09 -8.63
N GLU A 207 5.65 -15.69 -7.96
CA GLU A 207 6.76 -16.60 -7.61
C GLU A 207 6.38 -17.64 -6.52
N TYR A 208 5.24 -17.46 -5.86
CA TYR A 208 4.78 -18.27 -4.73
C TYR A 208 3.54 -19.12 -5.06
N ILE A 209 2.90 -18.89 -6.19
CA ILE A 209 1.71 -19.61 -6.67
C ILE A 209 2.11 -20.73 -7.60
#